data_dc19f18257d762338a4d65cee4736fdf
#
_entry.id   dc19f18257d762338a4d65cee4736fdf
#
_cell.length_a   1.000
_cell.length_b   1.000
_cell.length_c   1.000
_cell.angle_alpha   90.00
_cell.angle_beta   90.00
_cell.angle_gamma   90.00
#
_symmetry.space_group_name_H-M   'P 1'
#
loop_
_entity.id
_entity.type
_entity.pdbx_description
1 polymer ?
#
loop_
_entity_poly.entity_id
_entity_poly.type
_entity_poly.pdbx_seq_one_letter_code
_entity_poly.pdbx_strand_id
1 'polypeptide(L)'
;KILFLILFIKFFYTMLCYGTGFPGGIFFPMLVIGALIGKIYGEILYTYFSVSPEFIVHFMLLGMAAYFTAVVRAPITGIILILEMTGNFSYLFMLIIVVTMTYVLTELFKMEPIYETLFENMFADKKAETENSGEESRIVTLLIHVGMNSEFENKKIKELKLPKTLLIVSVRANGKETIPDGETVLKSGNQLVIITTYRTASEYASKLKDDAARIV
;
A
#
# COMPACT_ATOMS: atom_id res chain seq x y z
N LYS A 1 -18.06 30.71 8.58
CA LYS A 1 -18.83 30.27 7.41
C LYS A 1 -17.95 30.05 6.16
N ILE A 2 -17.07 31.01 5.81
CA ILE A 2 -16.20 30.92 4.62
C ILE A 2 -15.22 29.75 4.73
N LEU A 3 -14.64 29.48 5.90
CA LEU A 3 -13.71 28.37 6.13
C LEU A 3 -14.33 26.99 5.89
N PHE A 4 -15.58 26.80 6.32
CA PHE A 4 -16.32 25.57 6.03
C PHE A 4 -16.55 25.39 4.52
N LEU A 5 -16.86 26.47 3.80
CA LEU A 5 -17.02 26.42 2.35
C LEU A 5 -15.70 26.04 1.66
N ILE A 6 -14.59 26.66 2.08
CA ILE A 6 -13.25 26.33 1.55
C ILE A 6 -12.88 24.87 1.83
N LEU A 7 -13.11 24.38 3.05
CA LEU A 7 -12.86 22.99 3.41
C LEU A 7 -13.66 22.04 2.52
N PHE A 8 -14.96 22.33 2.33
CA PHE A 8 -15.86 21.52 1.52
C PHE A 8 -15.41 21.48 0.05
N ILE A 9 -15.14 22.64 -0.55
CA ILE A 9 -14.64 22.73 -1.92
C ILE A 9 -13.31 21.98 -2.06
N LYS A 10 -12.38 22.18 -1.12
CA LYS A 10 -11.07 21.52 -1.17
C LYS A 10 -11.18 20.01 -1.05
N PHE A 11 -12.03 19.52 -0.17
CA PHE A 11 -12.28 18.10 0.02
C PHE A 11 -12.84 17.45 -1.26
N PHE A 12 -13.92 18.02 -1.82
CA PHE A 12 -14.52 17.49 -3.04
C PHE A 12 -13.60 17.60 -4.25
N TYR A 13 -12.88 18.71 -4.40
CA TYR A 13 -11.91 18.86 -5.46
C TYR A 13 -10.79 17.82 -5.37
N THR A 14 -10.31 17.54 -4.16
CA THR A 14 -9.31 16.50 -3.94
C THR A 14 -9.86 15.12 -4.32
N MET A 15 -11.09 14.78 -3.90
CA MET A 15 -11.73 13.53 -4.29
C MET A 15 -11.88 13.39 -5.80
N LEU A 16 -12.30 14.44 -6.49
CA LEU A 16 -12.42 14.43 -7.95
C LEU A 16 -11.07 14.22 -8.63
N CYS A 17 -10.02 14.91 -8.19
CA CYS A 17 -8.68 14.76 -8.74
C CYS A 17 -8.16 13.32 -8.61
N TYR A 18 -8.45 12.65 -7.48
CA TYR A 18 -8.05 11.26 -7.28
C TYR A 18 -8.92 10.29 -8.06
N GLY A 19 -10.22 10.57 -8.19
CA GLY A 19 -11.15 9.76 -8.97
C GLY A 19 -10.83 9.70 -10.47
N THR A 20 -10.06 10.66 -11.00
CA THR A 20 -9.62 10.65 -12.40
C THR A 20 -8.43 9.72 -12.66
N GLY A 21 -7.83 9.11 -11.62
CA GLY A 21 -6.66 8.23 -11.76
C GLY A 21 -5.38 8.94 -12.19
N PHE A 22 -5.36 10.27 -12.23
CA PHE A 22 -4.16 11.03 -12.60
C PHE A 22 -3.10 10.94 -11.49
N PRO A 23 -1.84 10.61 -11.81
CA PRO A 23 -0.77 10.50 -10.82
C PRO A 23 -0.49 11.87 -10.19
N GLY A 24 -1.01 12.10 -9.00
CA GLY A 24 -0.83 13.33 -8.23
C GLY A 24 -0.35 13.04 -6.81
N GLY A 25 0.33 14.01 -6.19
CA GLY A 25 0.78 13.89 -4.80
C GLY A 25 -0.39 14.01 -3.82
N ILE A 26 -0.64 12.98 -3.02
CA ILE A 26 -1.70 12.96 -1.97
C ILE A 26 -1.34 13.88 -0.80
N PHE A 27 -0.06 14.06 -0.57
CA PHE A 27 0.53 14.64 0.62
C PHE A 27 0.03 16.06 0.93
N PHE A 28 0.25 17.02 0.02
CA PHE A 28 -0.13 18.41 0.26
C PHE A 28 -1.64 18.62 0.43
N PRO A 29 -2.52 18.03 -0.37
CA PRO A 29 -3.96 18.12 -0.15
C PRO A 29 -4.40 17.66 1.24
N MET A 30 -3.80 16.57 1.77
CA MET A 30 -4.10 16.09 3.12
C MET A 30 -3.69 17.09 4.19
N LEU A 31 -2.49 17.66 4.11
CA LEU A 31 -2.04 18.66 5.07
C LEU A 31 -2.93 19.90 5.07
N VAL A 32 -3.34 20.38 3.89
CA VAL A 32 -4.23 21.53 3.77
C VAL A 32 -5.60 21.25 4.40
N ILE A 33 -6.18 20.07 4.16
CA ILE A 33 -7.46 19.68 4.79
C ILE A 33 -7.31 19.60 6.30
N GLY A 34 -6.24 18.97 6.80
CA GLY A 34 -5.93 18.90 8.23
C GLY A 34 -5.76 20.28 8.86
N ALA A 35 -5.03 21.19 8.21
CA ALA A 35 -4.86 22.57 8.67
C ALA A 35 -6.19 23.34 8.74
N LEU A 36 -7.07 23.18 7.74
CA LEU A 36 -8.38 23.81 7.73
C LEU A 36 -9.28 23.30 8.85
N ILE A 37 -9.28 21.98 9.10
CA ILE A 37 -10.02 21.37 10.23
C ILE A 37 -9.49 21.92 11.54
N GLY A 38 -8.17 21.93 11.75
CA GLY A 38 -7.53 22.47 12.95
C GLY A 38 -7.84 23.96 13.15
N LYS A 39 -7.83 24.75 12.08
CA LYS A 39 -8.18 26.17 12.12
C LYS A 39 -9.65 26.38 12.53
N ILE A 40 -10.57 25.64 11.93
CA ILE A 40 -12.00 25.70 12.27
C ILE A 40 -12.19 25.37 13.74
N TYR A 41 -11.55 24.32 14.22
CA TYR A 41 -11.60 23.92 15.62
C TYR A 41 -11.06 25.04 16.55
N GLY A 42 -9.89 25.62 16.21
CA GLY A 42 -9.31 26.72 16.96
C GLY A 42 -10.20 27.98 16.98
N GLU A 43 -10.87 28.32 15.86
CA GLU A 43 -11.83 29.44 15.83
C GLU A 43 -13.08 29.19 16.68
N ILE A 44 -13.56 27.94 16.75
CA ILE A 44 -14.66 27.55 17.61
C ILE A 44 -14.25 27.74 19.09
N LEU A 45 -13.06 27.25 19.47
CA LEU A 45 -12.57 27.41 20.83
C LEU A 45 -12.34 28.88 21.20
N TYR A 46 -11.82 29.69 20.30
CA TYR A 46 -11.67 31.13 20.48
C TYR A 46 -13.03 31.79 20.73
N THR A 47 -14.05 31.45 19.94
CA THR A 47 -15.36 32.12 19.99
C THR A 47 -16.19 31.71 21.23
N TYR A 48 -16.17 30.42 21.60
CA TYR A 48 -17.04 29.91 22.67
C TYR A 48 -16.34 29.74 24.01
N PHE A 49 -15.03 29.52 24.02
CA PHE A 49 -14.24 29.24 25.22
C PHE A 49 -13.22 30.32 25.55
N SER A 50 -13.18 31.42 24.81
CA SER A 50 -12.25 32.55 25.02
C SER A 50 -10.77 32.13 25.05
N VAL A 51 -10.40 31.10 24.29
CA VAL A 51 -9.01 30.66 24.14
C VAL A 51 -8.25 31.71 23.33
N SER A 52 -7.00 32.03 23.72
CA SER A 52 -6.19 33.03 23.03
C SER A 52 -6.04 32.71 21.52
N PRO A 53 -6.14 33.73 20.62
CA PRO A 53 -6.00 33.55 19.17
C PRO A 53 -4.68 32.92 18.75
N GLU A 54 -3.62 33.04 19.54
CA GLU A 54 -2.29 32.47 19.30
C GLU A 54 -2.34 30.93 19.18
N PHE A 55 -3.29 30.29 19.90
CA PHE A 55 -3.44 28.83 19.86
C PHE A 55 -4.05 28.31 18.53
N ILE A 56 -4.65 29.18 17.70
CA ILE A 56 -5.23 28.76 16.42
C ILE A 56 -4.16 28.10 15.53
N VAL A 57 -2.95 28.65 15.50
CA VAL A 57 -1.84 28.08 14.73
C VAL A 57 -1.44 26.70 15.26
N HIS A 58 -1.44 26.51 16.59
CA HIS A 58 -1.17 25.22 17.20
C HIS A 58 -2.20 24.16 16.79
N PHE A 59 -3.49 24.51 16.82
CA PHE A 59 -4.56 23.61 16.36
C PHE A 59 -4.45 23.29 14.87
N MET A 60 -3.98 24.21 14.03
CA MET A 60 -3.71 23.94 12.61
C MET A 60 -2.63 22.88 12.46
N LEU A 61 -1.51 23.01 13.16
CA LEU A 61 -0.39 22.05 13.10
C LEU A 61 -0.80 20.67 13.62
N LEU A 62 -1.53 20.63 14.74
CA LEU A 62 -2.06 19.38 15.30
C LEU A 62 -3.07 18.72 14.36
N GLY A 63 -3.93 19.52 13.73
CA GLY A 63 -4.88 19.04 12.73
C GLY A 63 -4.20 18.45 11.48
N MET A 64 -3.10 19.07 11.01
CA MET A 64 -2.30 18.52 9.91
C MET A 64 -1.73 17.13 10.27
N ALA A 65 -1.10 17.00 11.44
CA ALA A 65 -0.52 15.75 11.90
C ALA A 65 -1.58 14.66 12.13
N ALA A 66 -2.71 15.03 12.75
CA ALA A 66 -3.81 14.12 13.02
C ALA A 66 -4.43 13.60 11.71
N TYR A 67 -4.77 14.50 10.78
CA TYR A 67 -5.37 14.10 9.51
C TYR A 67 -4.45 13.24 8.67
N PHE A 68 -3.16 13.60 8.60
CA PHE A 68 -2.15 12.78 7.94
C PHE A 68 -2.08 11.37 8.55
N THR A 69 -2.00 11.28 9.87
CA THR A 69 -1.93 10.00 10.57
C THR A 69 -3.19 9.15 10.38
N ALA A 70 -4.37 9.79 10.38
CA ALA A 70 -5.63 9.10 10.16
C ALA A 70 -5.72 8.45 8.77
N VAL A 71 -5.22 9.14 7.73
CA VAL A 71 -5.34 8.71 6.34
C VAL A 71 -4.22 7.77 5.93
N VAL A 72 -2.97 8.06 6.35
CA VAL A 72 -1.76 7.31 5.93
C VAL A 72 -1.41 6.17 6.88
N ARG A 73 -1.87 6.23 8.13
CA ARG A 73 -1.50 5.31 9.21
C ARG A 73 0.01 5.31 9.55
N ALA A 74 0.68 6.44 9.35
CA ALA A 74 2.11 6.62 9.63
C ALA A 74 2.34 7.65 10.74
N PRO A 75 2.16 7.30 12.04
CA PRO A 75 2.20 8.24 13.17
C PRO A 75 3.57 8.93 13.31
N ILE A 76 4.66 8.18 13.26
CA ILE A 76 6.02 8.72 13.40
C ILE A 76 6.34 9.70 12.27
N THR A 77 5.98 9.35 11.05
CA THR A 77 6.18 10.20 9.87
C THR A 77 5.42 11.51 10.02
N GLY A 78 4.16 11.46 10.50
CA GLY A 78 3.34 12.65 10.73
C GLY A 78 3.97 13.61 11.75
N ILE A 79 4.52 13.08 12.85
CA ILE A 79 5.21 13.89 13.87
C ILE A 79 6.46 14.54 13.30
N ILE A 80 7.37 13.76 12.72
CA ILE A 80 8.65 14.24 12.18
C ILE A 80 8.42 15.30 11.13
N LEU A 81 7.47 15.06 10.23
CA LEU A 81 7.14 15.98 9.17
C LEU A 81 6.72 17.37 9.67
N ILE A 82 5.80 17.42 10.64
CA ILE A 82 5.34 18.71 11.17
C ILE A 82 6.45 19.40 11.96
N LEU A 83 7.30 18.64 12.67
CA LEU A 83 8.48 19.19 13.34
C LEU A 83 9.48 19.80 12.35
N GLU A 84 9.76 19.12 11.25
CA GLU A 84 10.66 19.64 10.21
C GLU A 84 10.08 20.87 9.52
N MET A 85 8.78 20.88 9.19
CA MET A 85 8.12 22.03 8.59
C MET A 85 8.09 23.27 9.49
N THR A 86 7.97 23.06 10.81
CA THR A 86 7.89 24.18 11.79
C THR A 86 9.25 24.58 12.32
N GLY A 87 10.24 23.71 12.27
CA GLY A 87 11.57 23.90 12.89
C GLY A 87 11.52 24.06 14.41
N ASN A 88 10.40 23.70 15.06
CA ASN A 88 10.17 23.95 16.48
C ASN A 88 9.80 22.67 17.23
N PHE A 89 10.73 22.18 18.03
CA PHE A 89 10.56 20.97 18.85
C PHE A 89 9.59 21.13 20.03
N SER A 90 9.18 22.36 20.37
CA SER A 90 8.22 22.59 21.45
C SER A 90 6.85 21.93 21.19
N TYR A 91 6.53 21.65 19.92
CA TYR A 91 5.32 20.96 19.53
C TYR A 91 5.38 19.44 19.70
N LEU A 92 6.58 18.85 19.90
CA LEU A 92 6.79 17.40 19.91
C LEU A 92 5.83 16.67 20.85
N PHE A 93 5.69 17.13 22.09
CA PHE A 93 4.86 16.47 23.08
C PHE A 93 3.36 16.50 22.71
N MET A 94 2.89 17.64 22.22
CA MET A 94 1.50 17.79 21.78
C MET A 94 1.21 16.93 20.55
N LEU A 95 2.15 16.86 19.60
CA LEU A 95 2.06 16.03 18.41
C LEU A 95 1.99 14.54 18.76
N ILE A 96 2.84 14.06 19.68
CA ILE A 96 2.82 12.67 20.14
C ILE A 96 1.44 12.30 20.69
N ILE A 97 0.87 13.13 21.55
CA ILE A 97 -0.44 12.86 22.16
C ILE A 97 -1.53 12.79 21.08
N VAL A 98 -1.63 13.82 20.23
CA VAL A 98 -2.69 13.91 19.23
C VAL A 98 -2.57 12.80 18.18
N VAL A 99 -1.37 12.56 17.69
CA VAL A 99 -1.09 11.52 16.69
C VAL A 99 -1.37 10.12 17.25
N THR A 100 -0.96 9.84 18.49
CA THR A 100 -1.23 8.55 19.14
C THR A 100 -2.73 8.33 19.35
N MET A 101 -3.44 9.34 19.83
CA MET A 101 -4.90 9.27 19.98
C MET A 101 -5.60 9.05 18.64
N THR A 102 -5.16 9.75 17.60
CA THR A 102 -5.70 9.58 16.25
C THR A 102 -5.44 8.17 15.73
N TYR A 103 -4.23 7.64 15.91
CA TYR A 103 -3.89 6.29 15.49
C TYR A 103 -4.76 5.24 16.19
N VAL A 104 -4.92 5.36 17.52
CA VAL A 104 -5.77 4.44 18.29
C VAL A 104 -7.23 4.52 17.83
N LEU A 105 -7.75 5.72 17.60
CA LEU A 105 -9.12 5.89 17.11
C LEU A 105 -9.32 5.27 15.72
N THR A 106 -8.41 5.49 14.79
CA THR A 106 -8.50 4.91 13.45
C THR A 106 -8.39 3.39 13.47
N GLU A 107 -7.60 2.82 14.39
CA GLU A 107 -7.52 1.38 14.61
C GLU A 107 -8.84 0.83 15.17
N LEU A 108 -9.43 1.52 16.15
CA LEU A 108 -10.70 1.13 16.76
C LEU A 108 -11.84 1.12 15.73
N PHE A 109 -11.86 2.09 14.81
CA PHE A 109 -12.85 2.15 13.72
C PHE A 109 -12.50 1.25 12.53
N LYS A 110 -11.40 0.49 12.57
CA LYS A 110 -10.94 -0.41 11.50
C LYS A 110 -10.90 0.29 10.12
N MET A 111 -10.46 1.55 10.10
CA MET A 111 -10.31 2.29 8.84
C MET A 111 -9.09 1.75 8.08
N GLU A 112 -9.23 1.50 6.80
CA GLU A 112 -8.13 1.04 5.96
C GLU A 112 -7.19 2.19 5.56
N PRO A 113 -5.85 1.96 5.52
CA PRO A 113 -4.91 2.95 5.04
C PRO A 113 -5.16 3.29 3.57
N ILE A 114 -5.03 4.56 3.20
CA ILE A 114 -5.32 5.01 1.83
C ILE A 114 -4.46 4.31 0.76
N TYR A 115 -3.23 3.94 1.10
CA TYR A 115 -2.34 3.26 0.14
C TYR A 115 -2.79 1.83 -0.17
N GLU A 116 -3.34 1.11 0.80
CA GLU A 116 -3.92 -0.23 0.57
C GLU A 116 -5.14 -0.14 -0.34
N THR A 117 -6.06 0.77 -0.03
CA THR A 117 -7.26 1.00 -0.84
C THR A 117 -6.92 1.43 -2.28
N LEU A 118 -5.93 2.33 -2.45
CA LEU A 118 -5.49 2.74 -3.79
C LEU A 118 -4.82 1.59 -4.54
N PHE A 119 -4.03 0.77 -3.84
CA PHE A 119 -3.40 -0.40 -4.43
C PHE A 119 -4.46 -1.41 -4.90
N GLU A 120 -5.44 -1.74 -4.06
CA GLU A 120 -6.53 -2.63 -4.42
C GLU A 120 -7.35 -2.12 -5.60
N ASN A 121 -7.67 -0.83 -5.62
CA ASN A 121 -8.39 -0.21 -6.74
C ASN A 121 -7.58 -0.26 -8.04
N MET A 122 -6.28 0.01 -8.02
CA MET A 122 -5.41 -0.12 -9.19
C MET A 122 -5.37 -1.54 -9.74
N PHE A 123 -5.44 -2.55 -8.88
CA PHE A 123 -5.50 -3.95 -9.31
C PHE A 123 -6.91 -4.35 -9.76
N ALA A 124 -7.96 -3.82 -9.13
CA ALA A 124 -9.34 -4.03 -9.54
C ALA A 124 -9.62 -3.42 -10.93
N ASP A 125 -9.16 -2.19 -11.18
CA ASP A 125 -9.29 -1.54 -12.50
C ASP A 125 -8.50 -2.29 -13.58
N LYS A 126 -7.28 -2.73 -13.27
CA LYS A 126 -6.51 -3.61 -14.16
C LYS A 126 -7.22 -4.94 -14.40
N LYS A 127 -7.93 -5.47 -13.41
CA LYS A 127 -8.70 -6.71 -13.53
C LYS A 127 -9.94 -6.51 -14.42
N ALA A 128 -10.62 -5.38 -14.27
CA ALA A 128 -11.80 -5.02 -15.07
C ALA A 128 -11.43 -4.67 -16.54
N GLU A 129 -10.32 -3.97 -16.79
CA GLU A 129 -9.78 -3.74 -18.14
C GLU A 129 -9.34 -5.06 -18.78
N THR A 130 -8.92 -6.02 -17.99
CA THR A 130 -8.45 -7.33 -18.42
C THR A 130 -9.65 -8.25 -18.76
N GLU A 131 -10.79 -8.16 -18.09
CA GLU A 131 -12.00 -8.92 -18.42
C GLU A 131 -12.61 -8.55 -19.77
N ASN A 132 -12.38 -7.32 -20.27
CA ASN A 132 -12.86 -6.84 -21.56
C ASN A 132 -11.93 -7.07 -22.76
N SER A 133 -10.69 -7.48 -22.56
CA SER A 133 -9.71 -7.70 -23.62
C SER A 133 -9.10 -9.10 -23.56
N GLY A 134 -9.79 -10.10 -24.11
CA GLY A 134 -9.23 -11.42 -24.50
C GLY A 134 -8.24 -12.04 -23.49
N GLU A 135 -8.64 -12.22 -22.25
CA GLU A 135 -7.79 -12.51 -21.07
C GLU A 135 -6.98 -13.81 -21.12
N GLU A 136 -7.28 -14.72 -22.01
CA GLU A 136 -6.60 -16.03 -22.06
C GLU A 136 -5.12 -15.93 -22.38
N SER A 137 -4.66 -14.84 -23.00
CA SER A 137 -3.28 -14.65 -23.51
C SER A 137 -2.38 -13.78 -22.68
N ARG A 138 -2.87 -13.18 -21.56
CA ARG A 138 -2.05 -12.29 -20.74
C ARG A 138 -0.95 -13.06 -20.02
N ILE A 139 0.28 -12.57 -20.17
CA ILE A 139 1.46 -13.16 -19.51
C ILE A 139 1.51 -12.69 -18.05
N VAL A 140 1.61 -13.62 -17.12
CA VAL A 140 1.76 -13.39 -15.68
C VAL A 140 3.00 -14.10 -15.15
N THR A 141 3.58 -13.55 -14.10
CA THR A 141 4.75 -14.13 -13.43
C THR A 141 4.33 -14.75 -12.11
N LEU A 142 4.68 -16.00 -11.90
CA LEU A 142 4.48 -16.72 -10.64
C LEU A 142 5.84 -16.91 -9.94
N LEU A 143 5.83 -16.74 -8.62
CA LEU A 143 6.96 -17.03 -7.76
C LEU A 143 6.64 -18.27 -6.92
N ILE A 144 7.45 -19.33 -7.04
CA ILE A 144 7.25 -20.58 -6.33
C ILE A 144 8.53 -20.93 -5.58
N HIS A 145 8.40 -21.30 -4.31
CA HIS A 145 9.50 -21.76 -3.48
C HIS A 145 9.51 -23.28 -3.44
N VAL A 146 10.68 -23.88 -3.69
CA VAL A 146 10.89 -25.34 -3.57
C VAL A 146 11.07 -25.67 -2.10
N GLY A 147 10.10 -26.39 -1.53
CA GLY A 147 10.14 -26.87 -0.15
C GLY A 147 11.08 -28.06 0.04
N MET A 148 11.44 -28.33 1.30
CA MET A 148 12.15 -29.55 1.69
C MET A 148 11.27 -30.79 1.47
N ASN A 149 11.83 -31.86 0.92
CA ASN A 149 11.12 -33.10 0.57
C ASN A 149 9.91 -32.88 -0.33
N SER A 150 9.89 -31.77 -1.11
CA SER A 150 8.83 -31.55 -2.08
C SER A 150 9.02 -32.41 -3.33
N GLU A 151 7.95 -32.51 -4.11
CA GLU A 151 8.00 -33.23 -5.39
C GLU A 151 8.99 -32.63 -6.40
N PHE A 152 9.36 -31.36 -6.21
CA PHE A 152 10.30 -30.64 -7.07
C PHE A 152 11.76 -30.80 -6.62
N GLU A 153 12.01 -31.19 -5.37
CA GLU A 153 13.37 -31.31 -4.85
C GLU A 153 14.14 -32.43 -5.53
N ASN A 154 15.42 -32.17 -5.86
CA ASN A 154 16.35 -33.05 -6.55
C ASN A 154 15.91 -33.55 -7.93
N LYS A 155 14.86 -32.96 -8.53
CA LYS A 155 14.46 -33.24 -9.91
C LYS A 155 15.05 -32.24 -10.88
N LYS A 156 15.29 -32.69 -12.10
CA LYS A 156 15.63 -31.81 -13.23
C LYS A 156 14.36 -31.11 -13.76
N ILE A 157 14.50 -29.89 -14.24
CA ILE A 157 13.35 -29.12 -14.76
C ILE A 157 12.60 -29.90 -15.84
N LYS A 158 13.31 -30.59 -16.73
CA LYS A 158 12.68 -31.41 -17.78
C LYS A 158 11.81 -32.56 -17.26
N GLU A 159 12.05 -33.01 -16.00
CA GLU A 159 11.32 -34.11 -15.37
C GLU A 159 9.99 -33.66 -14.76
N LEU A 160 9.80 -32.36 -14.54
CA LEU A 160 8.59 -31.80 -13.91
C LEU A 160 7.34 -31.88 -14.79
N LYS A 161 7.46 -32.26 -16.09
CA LYS A 161 6.35 -32.40 -17.04
C LYS A 161 5.40 -31.19 -17.04
N LEU A 162 5.97 -29.99 -16.98
CA LEU A 162 5.21 -28.75 -16.95
C LEU A 162 4.47 -28.50 -18.28
N PRO A 163 3.30 -27.85 -18.27
CA PRO A 163 2.61 -27.44 -19.49
C PRO A 163 3.51 -26.58 -20.37
N LYS A 164 3.39 -26.72 -21.71
CA LYS A 164 4.16 -25.92 -22.67
C LYS A 164 3.97 -24.41 -22.56
N THR A 165 2.86 -23.98 -21.95
CA THR A 165 2.53 -22.57 -21.68
C THR A 165 3.19 -22.02 -20.43
N LEU A 166 3.97 -22.84 -19.70
CA LEU A 166 4.61 -22.50 -18.45
C LEU A 166 6.14 -22.56 -18.64
N LEU A 167 6.80 -21.41 -18.51
CA LEU A 167 8.24 -21.25 -18.72
C LEU A 167 8.91 -20.82 -17.41
N ILE A 168 9.87 -21.61 -16.92
CA ILE A 168 10.74 -21.20 -15.83
C ILE A 168 11.85 -20.32 -16.41
N VAL A 169 11.83 -19.04 -16.10
CA VAL A 169 12.78 -18.05 -16.66
C VAL A 169 13.99 -17.84 -15.77
N SER A 170 13.85 -18.03 -14.47
CA SER A 170 14.98 -17.91 -13.56
C SER A 170 14.82 -18.82 -12.33
N VAL A 171 15.95 -19.28 -11.81
CA VAL A 171 16.06 -19.96 -10.53
C VAL A 171 16.97 -19.14 -9.63
N ARG A 172 16.42 -18.73 -8.50
CA ARG A 172 17.14 -17.95 -7.51
C ARG A 172 17.55 -18.86 -6.35
N ALA A 173 18.86 -18.94 -6.11
CA ALA A 173 19.45 -19.74 -5.04
C ALA A 173 20.52 -18.92 -4.31
N ASN A 174 20.49 -18.87 -2.98
CA ASN A 174 21.48 -18.17 -2.16
C ASN A 174 21.79 -16.73 -2.61
N GLY A 175 20.78 -15.99 -3.04
CA GLY A 175 20.93 -14.60 -3.52
C GLY A 175 21.49 -14.48 -4.94
N LYS A 176 21.82 -15.58 -5.62
CA LYS A 176 22.20 -15.60 -7.04
C LYS A 176 21.03 -16.02 -7.91
N GLU A 177 20.84 -15.30 -9.00
CA GLU A 177 19.83 -15.59 -10.01
C GLU A 177 20.50 -16.21 -11.24
N THR A 178 19.97 -17.33 -11.72
CA THR A 178 20.53 -18.09 -12.83
C THR A 178 19.41 -18.41 -13.82
N ILE A 179 19.71 -18.30 -15.11
CA ILE A 179 18.79 -18.74 -16.17
C ILE A 179 18.92 -20.28 -16.24
N PRO A 180 17.84 -21.03 -15.94
CA PRO A 180 17.91 -22.47 -15.94
C PRO A 180 17.77 -23.04 -17.35
N ASP A 181 18.26 -24.27 -17.50
CA ASP A 181 17.98 -25.15 -18.63
C ASP A 181 17.22 -26.42 -18.16
N GLY A 182 16.89 -27.29 -19.09
CA GLY A 182 16.19 -28.54 -18.76
C GLY A 182 16.99 -29.49 -17.86
N GLU A 183 18.32 -29.37 -17.79
CA GLU A 183 19.21 -30.20 -16.97
C GLU A 183 19.42 -29.60 -15.57
N THR A 184 18.95 -28.39 -15.32
CA THR A 184 19.09 -27.72 -14.02
C THR A 184 18.34 -28.49 -12.95
N VAL A 185 19.05 -28.88 -11.88
CA VAL A 185 18.48 -29.60 -10.72
C VAL A 185 17.98 -28.60 -9.70
N LEU A 186 16.73 -28.75 -9.31
CA LEU A 186 16.08 -27.93 -8.28
C LEU A 186 16.44 -28.44 -6.88
N LYS A 187 16.78 -27.53 -5.99
CA LYS A 187 17.10 -27.83 -4.58
C LYS A 187 16.12 -27.12 -3.66
N SER A 188 15.95 -27.69 -2.46
CA SER A 188 15.21 -27.01 -1.41
C SER A 188 15.74 -25.60 -1.17
N GLY A 189 14.83 -24.64 -0.95
CA GLY A 189 15.15 -23.23 -0.81
C GLY A 189 15.34 -22.46 -2.12
N ASN A 190 15.30 -23.12 -3.28
CA ASN A 190 15.30 -22.43 -4.56
C ASN A 190 13.97 -21.69 -4.77
N GLN A 191 14.04 -20.49 -5.32
CA GLN A 191 12.88 -19.70 -5.75
C GLN A 191 12.82 -19.74 -7.28
N LEU A 192 11.70 -20.21 -7.80
CA LEU A 192 11.45 -20.30 -9.24
C LEU A 192 10.65 -19.08 -9.69
N VAL A 193 11.11 -18.41 -10.73
CA VAL A 193 10.36 -17.36 -11.44
C VAL A 193 9.79 -18.01 -12.69
N ILE A 194 8.47 -18.06 -12.75
CA ILE A 194 7.74 -18.76 -13.82
C ILE A 194 6.91 -17.75 -14.57
N ILE A 195 7.01 -17.72 -15.88
CA ILE A 195 6.15 -16.94 -16.76
C ILE A 195 5.12 -17.89 -17.40
N THR A 196 3.85 -17.49 -17.36
CA THR A 196 2.75 -18.25 -17.94
C THR A 196 1.60 -17.34 -18.33
N THR A 197 0.58 -17.88 -19.00
CA THR A 197 -0.65 -17.14 -19.28
C THR A 197 -1.57 -17.12 -18.05
N TYR A 198 -2.41 -16.09 -17.93
CA TYR A 198 -3.34 -15.95 -16.78
C TYR A 198 -4.24 -17.20 -16.62
N ARG A 199 -4.75 -17.76 -17.70
CA ARG A 199 -5.54 -18.97 -17.67
C ARG A 199 -4.78 -20.15 -17.06
N THR A 200 -3.56 -20.39 -17.53
CA THR A 200 -2.72 -21.47 -17.01
C THR A 200 -2.34 -21.20 -15.55
N ALA A 201 -2.08 -19.93 -15.19
CA ALA A 201 -1.80 -19.54 -13.80
C ALA A 201 -3.00 -19.85 -12.87
N SER A 202 -4.23 -19.53 -13.27
CA SER A 202 -5.41 -19.78 -12.45
C SER A 202 -5.71 -21.28 -12.27
N GLU A 203 -5.42 -22.10 -13.29
CA GLU A 203 -5.62 -23.56 -13.22
C GLU A 203 -4.52 -24.28 -12.44
N TYR A 204 -3.28 -23.83 -12.59
CA TYR A 204 -2.12 -24.58 -12.09
C TYR A 204 -1.40 -23.93 -10.90
N ALA A 205 -1.68 -22.65 -10.54
CA ALA A 205 -0.96 -21.99 -9.47
C ALA A 205 -1.11 -22.64 -8.10
N SER A 206 -2.31 -23.13 -7.75
CA SER A 206 -2.56 -23.87 -6.52
C SER A 206 -1.85 -25.22 -6.55
N LYS A 207 -1.97 -25.96 -7.63
CA LYS A 207 -1.34 -27.26 -7.80
C LYS A 207 0.20 -27.16 -7.77
N LEU A 208 0.78 -26.20 -8.46
CA LEU A 208 2.24 -25.99 -8.45
C LEU A 208 2.77 -25.57 -7.07
N LYS A 209 1.98 -24.77 -6.33
CA LYS A 209 2.34 -24.44 -4.94
C LYS A 209 2.25 -25.66 -4.03
N ASP A 210 1.23 -26.48 -4.20
CA ASP A 210 1.02 -27.69 -3.42
C ASP A 210 2.13 -28.73 -3.71
N ASP A 211 2.46 -28.96 -4.99
CA ASP A 211 3.53 -29.91 -5.41
C ASP A 211 4.92 -29.41 -4.97
N ALA A 212 5.15 -28.08 -4.97
CA ALA A 212 6.40 -27.48 -4.48
C ALA A 212 6.52 -27.47 -2.95
N ALA A 213 5.40 -27.51 -2.22
CA ALA A 213 5.36 -27.52 -0.75
C ALA A 213 5.08 -28.90 -0.16
N ARG A 214 4.57 -29.87 -0.95
CA ARG A 214 4.16 -31.19 -0.48
C ARG A 214 5.38 -32.01 -0.04
N ILE A 215 5.37 -32.43 1.22
CA ILE A 215 6.34 -33.34 1.77
C ILE A 215 5.99 -34.75 1.26
N VAL A 216 6.91 -35.40 0.55
CA VAL A 216 6.79 -36.80 0.08
C VAL A 216 7.09 -37.72 1.23
#